data_329f06bc2e1b4662c5d98fbb72adfced
#
_entry.id   329f06bc2e1b4662c5d98fbb72adfced
#
_cell.length_a   1.000
_cell.length_b   1.000
_cell.length_c   1.000
_cell.angle_alpha   90.00
_cell.angle_beta   90.00
_cell.angle_gamma   90.00
#
_symmetry.space_group_name_H-M   'P 1'
#
loop_
_entity.id
_entity.type
_entity.pdbx_description
1 polymer ?
#
loop_
_entity_poly.entity_id
_entity_poly.type
_entity_poly.pdbx_seq_one_letter_code
_entity_poly.pdbx_strand_id
1 'polypeptide(L)'
;MNNFKQLKDFLTKNRFPILWFFLLSFAISLTFPTGFSIRYSYQLNDIANEPIIAPFDFGILKTEQKLIKDLDEAKKSVPFSFTRDQDFVDNQIASIDTFFIYLNDIYSSHELFISSQDSLYKYRYEPEFESFQTSFIADSTTYVTLYNEFLDQYQFQIKKDQWDQLLGINESLAEPINLEIFKNQVKQICLNRWAEGIIDEPLTNILSSEISIVQGGELLIAPTKNFNDIESAWKKNKEEVNLIYENDLDIKSILSYELINEFTKPNIIFDKDLTESRQKERLDRVSRFQGTVLANELIVDTNN
;
A
#
# COMPACT_ATOMS: atom_id res chain seq x y z
N MET A 1 73.84 7.75 -33.88
CA MET A 1 74.93 7.46 -32.94
C MET A 1 74.84 8.24 -31.60
N ASN A 2 74.05 9.31 -31.50
CA ASN A 2 73.86 10.10 -30.25
C ASN A 2 73.01 9.44 -29.15
N ASN A 3 72.01 8.67 -29.51
CA ASN A 3 71.08 8.09 -28.51
C ASN A 3 71.73 6.98 -27.67
N PHE A 4 72.65 6.23 -28.21
CA PHE A 4 73.38 5.17 -27.48
C PHE A 4 74.33 5.74 -26.43
N LYS A 5 74.95 6.92 -26.71
CA LYS A 5 75.82 7.59 -25.75
C LYS A 5 75.04 8.18 -24.58
N GLN A 6 73.89 8.79 -24.86
CA GLN A 6 73.02 9.33 -23.83
C GLN A 6 72.42 8.21 -22.91
N LEU A 7 72.06 7.05 -23.47
CA LEU A 7 71.62 5.92 -22.73
C LEU A 7 72.72 5.35 -21.83
N LYS A 8 73.92 5.24 -22.34
CA LYS A 8 75.07 4.75 -21.59
C LYS A 8 75.44 5.70 -20.44
N ASP A 9 75.44 7.03 -20.68
CA ASP A 9 75.67 8.02 -19.64
C ASP A 9 74.58 8.07 -18.59
N PHE A 10 73.31 7.85 -18.95
CA PHE A 10 72.16 7.71 -18.04
C PHE A 10 72.30 6.46 -17.15
N LEU A 11 72.62 5.30 -17.73
CA LEU A 11 72.79 4.05 -16.99
C LEU A 11 74.04 4.11 -16.06
N THR A 12 75.12 4.75 -16.46
CA THR A 12 76.29 4.88 -15.59
C THR A 12 76.09 5.86 -14.46
N LYS A 13 75.40 6.97 -14.70
CA LYS A 13 75.08 7.98 -13.69
C LYS A 13 74.03 7.47 -12.64
N ASN A 14 73.11 6.67 -13.08
CA ASN A 14 72.02 6.15 -12.22
C ASN A 14 72.15 4.67 -11.85
N ARG A 15 73.35 4.11 -11.91
CA ARG A 15 73.61 2.68 -11.69
C ARG A 15 73.15 2.20 -10.30
N PHE A 16 73.30 3.01 -9.25
CA PHE A 16 72.87 2.66 -7.91
C PHE A 16 71.33 2.64 -7.77
N PRO A 17 70.53 3.64 -8.16
CA PRO A 17 69.10 3.58 -8.07
C PRO A 17 68.48 2.50 -8.99
N ILE A 18 69.10 2.22 -10.17
CA ILE A 18 68.64 1.14 -11.03
C ILE A 18 68.89 -0.23 -10.40
N LEU A 19 70.05 -0.43 -9.77
CA LEU A 19 70.36 -1.67 -9.07
C LEU A 19 69.40 -1.88 -7.89
N TRP A 20 69.13 -0.84 -7.13
CA TRP A 20 68.17 -0.90 -6.01
C TRP A 20 66.75 -1.19 -6.49
N PHE A 21 66.32 -0.63 -7.64
CA PHE A 21 65.03 -0.93 -8.24
C PHE A 21 64.91 -2.38 -8.63
N PHE A 22 65.92 -2.96 -9.27
CA PHE A 22 65.92 -4.40 -9.61
C PHE A 22 65.97 -5.28 -8.38
N LEU A 23 66.70 -4.92 -7.37
CA LEU A 23 66.80 -5.67 -6.11
C LEU A 23 65.50 -5.66 -5.33
N LEU A 24 64.81 -4.48 -5.30
CA LEU A 24 63.49 -4.35 -4.71
C LEU A 24 62.46 -5.14 -5.49
N SER A 25 62.45 -5.05 -6.83
CA SER A 25 61.54 -5.79 -7.70
C SER A 25 61.71 -7.30 -7.53
N PHE A 26 62.98 -7.76 -7.41
CA PHE A 26 63.27 -9.17 -7.15
C PHE A 26 62.81 -9.59 -5.76
N ALA A 27 63.02 -8.80 -4.72
CA ALA A 27 62.52 -9.06 -3.39
C ALA A 27 60.99 -9.15 -3.33
N ILE A 28 60.30 -8.22 -4.04
CA ILE A 28 58.82 -8.25 -4.18
C ILE A 28 58.39 -9.55 -4.90
N SER A 29 59.09 -9.91 -5.99
CA SER A 29 58.79 -11.13 -6.76
C SER A 29 58.89 -12.39 -5.89
N LEU A 30 59.80 -12.45 -4.92
CA LEU A 30 59.92 -13.57 -3.97
C LEU A 30 58.78 -13.63 -2.94
N THR A 31 58.08 -12.52 -2.71
CA THR A 31 56.93 -12.49 -1.79
C THR A 31 55.62 -12.92 -2.47
N PHE A 32 55.56 -12.94 -3.82
CA PHE A 32 54.41 -13.50 -4.50
C PHE A 32 54.39 -15.03 -4.33
N PRO A 33 53.35 -15.58 -3.76
CA PRO A 33 53.23 -17.03 -3.67
C PRO A 33 53.28 -17.58 -5.11
N THR A 34 54.21 -18.45 -5.39
CA THR A 34 54.22 -19.22 -6.65
C THR A 34 52.88 -19.96 -6.70
N GLY A 35 51.98 -19.44 -7.56
CA GLY A 35 50.62 -19.94 -7.63
C GLY A 35 50.64 -21.48 -7.72
N PHE A 36 49.93 -22.13 -6.83
CA PHE A 36 49.65 -23.55 -6.97
C PHE A 36 48.94 -23.72 -8.31
N SER A 37 49.67 -24.12 -9.34
CA SER A 37 49.05 -24.51 -10.59
C SER A 37 48.24 -25.75 -10.26
N ILE A 38 46.91 -25.60 -10.32
CA ILE A 38 45.97 -26.74 -10.18
C ILE A 38 46.30 -27.67 -11.36
N ARG A 39 46.95 -28.79 -11.06
CA ARG A 39 47.42 -29.76 -12.08
C ARG A 39 46.33 -30.65 -12.62
N TYR A 40 45.08 -30.41 -12.23
CA TYR A 40 43.93 -31.25 -12.61
C TYR A 40 43.31 -30.68 -13.89
N SER A 41 43.40 -31.46 -15.00
CA SER A 41 42.75 -31.14 -16.28
C SER A 41 41.60 -32.12 -16.58
N TYR A 42 40.76 -32.38 -15.55
CA TYR A 42 39.59 -33.24 -15.72
C TYR A 42 38.44 -32.51 -16.39
N GLN A 43 37.74 -33.18 -17.27
CA GLN A 43 36.48 -32.74 -17.83
C GLN A 43 35.31 -33.45 -17.16
N LEU A 44 34.11 -32.97 -17.39
CA LEU A 44 32.90 -33.61 -16.87
C LEU A 44 32.80 -35.04 -17.42
N ASN A 45 32.67 -36.05 -16.56
CA ASN A 45 32.67 -37.51 -16.84
C ASN A 45 34.04 -38.15 -17.06
N ASP A 46 35.15 -37.44 -16.83
CA ASP A 46 36.46 -38.10 -16.77
C ASP A 46 36.60 -38.97 -15.51
N ILE A 47 37.33 -40.07 -15.62
CA ILE A 47 37.63 -40.93 -14.50
C ILE A 47 38.82 -40.37 -13.75
N ALA A 48 38.66 -40.11 -12.42
CA ALA A 48 39.77 -39.68 -11.58
C ALA A 48 40.73 -40.84 -11.30
N ASN A 49 41.98 -40.70 -11.76
CA ASN A 49 43.03 -41.70 -11.56
C ASN A 49 43.73 -41.55 -10.20
N GLU A 50 43.53 -40.43 -9.52
CA GLU A 50 44.07 -40.15 -8.19
C GLU A 50 43.02 -39.40 -7.36
N PRO A 51 43.05 -39.49 -6.03
CA PRO A 51 42.11 -38.78 -5.18
C PRO A 51 42.32 -37.25 -5.31
N ILE A 52 41.25 -36.51 -5.54
CA ILE A 52 41.27 -35.07 -5.64
C ILE A 52 40.88 -34.48 -4.28
N ILE A 53 41.81 -33.77 -3.67
CA ILE A 53 41.65 -33.14 -2.37
C ILE A 53 41.58 -31.61 -2.55
N ALA A 54 40.69 -30.96 -1.79
CA ALA A 54 40.56 -29.52 -1.81
C ALA A 54 41.85 -28.81 -1.32
N PRO A 55 42.50 -27.97 -2.14
CA PRO A 55 43.75 -27.30 -1.72
C PRO A 55 43.49 -26.14 -0.74
N PHE A 56 42.25 -25.59 -0.71
CA PHE A 56 41.80 -24.51 0.16
C PHE A 56 40.30 -24.58 0.32
N ASP A 57 39.74 -23.82 1.25
CA ASP A 57 38.30 -23.73 1.45
C ASP A 57 37.65 -23.00 0.26
N PHE A 58 36.59 -23.58 -0.32
CA PHE A 58 35.81 -22.93 -1.36
C PHE A 58 34.33 -23.26 -1.28
N GLY A 59 33.51 -22.31 -1.71
CA GLY A 59 32.05 -22.51 -1.76
C GLY A 59 31.61 -23.21 -3.04
N ILE A 60 30.69 -24.16 -2.92
CA ILE A 60 30.03 -24.80 -4.04
C ILE A 60 28.90 -23.88 -4.49
N LEU A 61 28.97 -23.32 -5.70
CA LEU A 61 27.92 -22.47 -6.27
C LEU A 61 26.62 -23.28 -6.46
N LYS A 62 25.51 -22.66 -6.15
CA LYS A 62 24.20 -23.19 -6.54
C LYS A 62 24.06 -23.18 -8.05
N THR A 63 23.32 -24.12 -8.59
CA THR A 63 22.88 -24.05 -9.99
C THR A 63 22.01 -22.82 -10.19
N GLU A 64 22.00 -22.26 -11.40
CA GLU A 64 21.17 -21.09 -11.73
C GLU A 64 19.70 -21.30 -11.38
N GLN A 65 19.15 -22.46 -11.70
CA GLN A 65 17.76 -22.84 -11.39
C GLN A 65 17.50 -22.84 -9.87
N LYS A 66 18.42 -23.39 -9.08
CA LYS A 66 18.29 -23.41 -7.62
C LYS A 66 18.39 -22.02 -7.03
N LEU A 67 19.32 -21.18 -7.54
CA LEU A 67 19.45 -19.80 -7.08
C LEU A 67 18.19 -18.98 -7.40
N ILE A 68 17.64 -19.09 -8.61
CA ILE A 68 16.39 -18.41 -9.01
C ILE A 68 15.24 -18.85 -8.09
N LYS A 69 15.12 -20.14 -7.81
CA LYS A 69 14.09 -20.66 -6.90
C LYS A 69 14.24 -20.10 -5.50
N ASP A 70 15.46 -20.13 -4.94
CA ASP A 70 15.73 -19.61 -3.59
C ASP A 70 15.46 -18.10 -3.48
N LEU A 71 15.78 -17.32 -4.55
CA LEU A 71 15.46 -15.90 -4.63
C LEU A 71 13.95 -15.65 -4.68
N ASP A 72 13.20 -16.43 -5.48
CA ASP A 72 11.75 -16.31 -5.56
C ASP A 72 11.07 -16.66 -4.24
N GLU A 73 11.50 -17.75 -3.59
CA GLU A 73 11.04 -18.13 -2.25
C GLU A 73 11.37 -17.05 -1.20
N ALA A 74 12.58 -16.50 -1.25
CA ALA A 74 12.99 -15.42 -0.36
C ALA A 74 12.11 -14.16 -0.55
N LYS A 75 11.81 -13.78 -1.78
CA LYS A 75 10.93 -12.67 -2.10
C LYS A 75 9.51 -12.89 -1.58
N LYS A 76 8.96 -14.09 -1.81
CA LYS A 76 7.60 -14.47 -1.35
C LYS A 76 7.50 -14.59 0.17
N SER A 77 8.61 -14.84 0.86
CA SER A 77 8.64 -14.95 2.32
C SER A 77 8.53 -13.62 3.04
N VAL A 78 8.67 -12.49 2.33
CA VAL A 78 8.55 -11.16 2.93
C VAL A 78 7.08 -10.74 2.90
N PRO A 79 6.46 -10.52 4.07
CA PRO A 79 5.09 -10.01 4.14
C PRO A 79 4.98 -8.63 3.48
N PHE A 80 3.87 -8.36 2.79
CA PHE A 80 3.55 -7.02 2.33
C PHE A 80 3.45 -6.08 3.52
N SER A 81 4.00 -4.89 3.38
CA SER A 81 4.03 -3.87 4.42
C SER A 81 2.94 -2.84 4.16
N PHE A 82 2.24 -2.49 5.22
CA PHE A 82 1.17 -1.50 5.21
C PHE A 82 1.40 -0.48 6.31
N THR A 83 0.81 0.68 6.18
CA THR A 83 0.76 1.70 7.22
C THR A 83 -0.68 1.94 7.64
N ARG A 84 -0.91 2.13 8.95
CA ARG A 84 -2.21 2.55 9.49
C ARG A 84 -2.06 3.96 10.07
N ASP A 85 -2.84 4.91 9.52
CA ASP A 85 -2.95 6.24 10.07
C ASP A 85 -3.80 6.19 11.36
N GLN A 86 -3.25 6.76 12.44
CA GLN A 86 -3.92 6.78 13.74
C GLN A 86 -5.12 7.74 13.77
N ASP A 87 -5.03 8.84 13.03
CA ASP A 87 -6.05 9.89 13.00
C ASP A 87 -7.13 9.63 11.93
N PHE A 88 -6.97 8.56 11.13
CA PHE A 88 -7.88 8.25 10.03
C PHE A 88 -9.34 8.15 10.49
N VAL A 89 -9.60 7.39 11.55
CA VAL A 89 -10.96 7.13 12.03
C VAL A 89 -11.62 8.41 12.52
N ASP A 90 -10.91 9.24 13.30
CA ASP A 90 -11.43 10.50 13.81
C ASP A 90 -11.72 11.49 12.69
N ASN A 91 -10.84 11.56 11.66
CA ASN A 91 -11.03 12.37 10.48
C ASN A 91 -12.26 11.92 9.67
N GLN A 92 -12.45 10.62 9.49
CA GLN A 92 -13.63 10.09 8.79
C GLN A 92 -14.93 10.32 9.57
N ILE A 93 -14.91 10.16 10.89
CA ILE A 93 -16.08 10.49 11.74
C ILE A 93 -16.44 11.96 11.61
N ALA A 94 -15.46 12.87 11.69
CA ALA A 94 -15.68 14.29 11.49
C ALA A 94 -16.25 14.61 10.10
N SER A 95 -15.80 13.92 9.07
CA SER A 95 -16.33 14.04 7.70
C SER A 95 -17.80 13.59 7.62
N ILE A 96 -18.17 12.48 8.25
CA ILE A 96 -19.57 12.02 8.34
C ILE A 96 -20.40 13.06 9.09
N ASP A 97 -19.92 13.58 10.23
CA ASP A 97 -20.63 14.60 10.99
C ASP A 97 -20.89 15.86 10.16
N THR A 98 -19.87 16.35 9.47
CA THR A 98 -19.98 17.53 8.59
C THR A 98 -21.00 17.30 7.49
N PHE A 99 -21.01 16.13 6.86
CA PHE A 99 -21.98 15.75 5.84
C PHE A 99 -23.42 15.81 6.38
N PHE A 100 -23.66 15.21 7.55
CA PHE A 100 -25.01 15.20 8.14
C PHE A 100 -25.45 16.56 8.69
N ILE A 101 -24.53 17.43 9.12
CA ILE A 101 -24.83 18.83 9.45
C ILE A 101 -25.32 19.52 8.19
N TYR A 102 -24.64 19.36 7.07
CA TYR A 102 -25.04 20.00 5.82
C TYR A 102 -26.42 19.50 5.34
N LEU A 103 -26.69 18.19 5.42
CA LEU A 103 -28.02 17.65 5.13
C LEU A 103 -29.11 18.26 6.03
N ASN A 104 -28.85 18.43 7.31
CA ASN A 104 -29.79 19.05 8.23
C ASN A 104 -30.03 20.53 7.93
N ASP A 105 -29.01 21.25 7.48
CA ASP A 105 -29.15 22.67 7.07
C ASP A 105 -30.01 22.80 5.81
N ILE A 106 -29.85 21.88 4.84
CA ILE A 106 -30.73 21.83 3.65
C ILE A 106 -32.17 21.52 4.04
N TYR A 107 -32.38 20.50 4.89
CA TYR A 107 -33.69 20.14 5.41
C TYR A 107 -34.38 21.32 6.10
N SER A 108 -33.67 21.98 7.00
CA SER A 108 -34.19 23.16 7.73
C SER A 108 -34.49 24.32 6.80
N SER A 109 -33.64 24.57 5.78
CA SER A 109 -33.87 25.64 4.79
C SER A 109 -35.07 25.33 3.89
N HIS A 110 -35.30 24.04 3.57
CA HIS A 110 -36.49 23.59 2.84
C HIS A 110 -37.77 23.81 3.65
N GLU A 111 -37.78 23.47 4.93
CA GLU A 111 -38.94 23.73 5.79
C GLU A 111 -39.28 25.22 5.89
N LEU A 112 -38.27 26.10 6.01
CA LEU A 112 -38.47 27.55 5.98
C LEU A 112 -39.05 28.03 4.64
N PHE A 113 -38.52 27.50 3.52
CA PHE A 113 -39.03 27.81 2.20
C PHE A 113 -40.53 27.42 2.05
N ILE A 114 -40.90 26.21 2.48
CA ILE A 114 -42.31 25.75 2.44
C ILE A 114 -43.20 26.65 3.33
N SER A 115 -42.75 26.93 4.57
CA SER A 115 -43.47 27.80 5.47
C SER A 115 -43.67 29.22 4.95
N SER A 116 -42.66 29.81 4.29
CA SER A 116 -42.77 31.14 3.68
C SER A 116 -43.66 31.09 2.43
N GLN A 117 -43.67 30.01 1.67
CA GLN A 117 -44.57 29.78 0.53
C GLN A 117 -46.02 29.73 1.02
N ASP A 118 -46.31 28.97 2.05
CA ASP A 118 -47.66 28.88 2.62
C ASP A 118 -48.14 30.23 3.14
N SER A 119 -47.25 30.96 3.80
CA SER A 119 -47.54 32.33 4.27
C SER A 119 -47.85 33.27 3.14
N LEU A 120 -47.08 33.22 2.04
CA LEU A 120 -47.32 34.01 0.85
C LEU A 120 -48.70 33.74 0.24
N TYR A 121 -49.11 32.49 0.14
CA TYR A 121 -50.43 32.08 -0.33
C TYR A 121 -51.56 32.52 0.58
N LYS A 122 -51.39 32.35 1.90
CA LYS A 122 -52.38 32.68 2.91
C LYS A 122 -52.66 34.18 2.99
N TYR A 123 -51.63 35.01 2.94
CA TYR A 123 -51.74 36.47 3.14
C TYR A 123 -51.64 37.26 1.84
N ARG A 124 -51.96 36.64 0.67
CA ARG A 124 -51.84 37.25 -0.66
C ARG A 124 -52.69 38.54 -0.90
N TYR A 125 -53.66 38.83 -0.04
CA TYR A 125 -54.50 40.00 -0.13
C TYR A 125 -54.32 40.94 1.06
N GLU A 126 -53.38 40.67 1.97
CA GLU A 126 -53.14 41.50 3.14
C GLU A 126 -52.13 42.60 2.86
N PRO A 127 -52.16 43.72 3.65
CA PRO A 127 -51.19 44.81 3.49
C PRO A 127 -49.75 44.42 3.61
N GLU A 128 -49.46 43.33 4.34
CA GLU A 128 -48.11 42.80 4.63
C GLU A 128 -47.59 41.89 3.49
N PHE A 129 -48.31 41.75 2.36
CA PHE A 129 -47.95 40.82 1.27
C PHE A 129 -46.51 40.99 0.75
N GLU A 130 -46.03 42.25 0.63
CA GLU A 130 -44.66 42.55 0.19
C GLU A 130 -43.60 41.95 1.14
N SER A 131 -43.87 41.94 2.45
CA SER A 131 -42.98 41.34 3.45
C SER A 131 -42.92 39.82 3.29
N PHE A 132 -44.07 39.13 3.12
CA PHE A 132 -44.14 37.73 2.87
C PHE A 132 -43.46 37.35 1.54
N GLN A 133 -43.59 38.14 0.51
CA GLN A 133 -42.93 37.96 -0.78
C GLN A 133 -41.41 38.05 -0.62
N THR A 134 -40.92 39.01 0.16
CA THR A 134 -39.48 39.19 0.41
C THR A 134 -38.92 37.99 1.15
N SER A 135 -39.59 37.50 2.21
CA SER A 135 -39.21 36.32 2.95
C SER A 135 -39.18 35.07 2.06
N PHE A 136 -40.21 34.86 1.24
CA PHE A 136 -40.26 33.72 0.32
C PHE A 136 -39.10 33.72 -0.68
N ILE A 137 -38.77 34.89 -1.26
CA ILE A 137 -37.62 35.01 -2.18
C ILE A 137 -36.31 34.67 -1.48
N ALA A 138 -36.10 35.19 -0.25
CA ALA A 138 -34.92 34.95 0.52
C ALA A 138 -34.76 33.48 0.89
N ASP A 139 -35.81 32.84 1.43
CA ASP A 139 -35.81 31.44 1.85
C ASP A 139 -35.65 30.49 0.65
N SER A 140 -36.35 30.77 -0.46
CA SER A 140 -36.23 30.04 -1.72
C SER A 140 -34.78 30.10 -2.24
N THR A 141 -34.17 31.28 -2.25
CA THR A 141 -32.80 31.48 -2.72
C THR A 141 -31.82 30.74 -1.84
N THR A 142 -31.98 30.80 -0.52
CA THR A 142 -31.12 30.09 0.45
C THR A 142 -31.20 28.58 0.23
N TYR A 143 -32.41 28.01 0.18
CA TYR A 143 -32.59 26.60 -0.06
C TYR A 143 -31.95 26.12 -1.37
N VAL A 144 -32.25 26.79 -2.47
CA VAL A 144 -31.74 26.42 -3.80
C VAL A 144 -30.21 26.51 -3.85
N THR A 145 -29.63 27.52 -3.21
CA THR A 145 -28.18 27.71 -3.15
C THR A 145 -27.53 26.59 -2.36
N LEU A 146 -27.98 26.35 -1.12
CA LEU A 146 -27.45 25.26 -0.27
C LEU A 146 -27.56 23.91 -0.94
N TYR A 147 -28.69 23.62 -1.57
CA TYR A 147 -28.92 22.33 -2.24
C TYR A 147 -27.99 22.12 -3.44
N ASN A 148 -27.80 23.17 -4.27
CA ASN A 148 -26.88 23.07 -5.40
C ASN A 148 -25.42 22.95 -4.96
N GLU A 149 -24.99 23.71 -3.95
CA GLU A 149 -23.65 23.59 -3.38
C GLU A 149 -23.39 22.20 -2.80
N PHE A 150 -24.41 21.61 -2.16
CA PHE A 150 -24.33 20.23 -1.67
C PHE A 150 -24.13 19.22 -2.81
N LEU A 151 -24.91 19.31 -3.88
CA LEU A 151 -24.79 18.41 -5.02
C LEU A 151 -23.44 18.56 -5.74
N ASP A 152 -22.88 19.76 -5.75
CA ASP A 152 -21.56 20.02 -6.33
C ASP A 152 -20.43 19.48 -5.43
N GLN A 153 -20.58 19.57 -4.11
CA GLN A 153 -19.60 19.12 -3.14
C GLN A 153 -19.59 17.58 -2.97
N TYR A 154 -20.78 16.97 -2.92
CA TYR A 154 -20.98 15.55 -2.68
C TYR A 154 -21.43 14.81 -3.94
N GLN A 155 -20.47 14.51 -4.82
CA GLN A 155 -20.71 13.81 -6.08
C GLN A 155 -20.86 12.28 -5.87
N PHE A 156 -21.73 11.88 -4.93
CA PHE A 156 -22.03 10.49 -4.69
C PHE A 156 -22.87 9.88 -5.84
N GLN A 157 -22.86 8.56 -5.97
CA GLN A 157 -23.68 7.85 -6.98
C GLN A 157 -25.17 7.77 -6.57
N ILE A 158 -25.66 8.82 -5.92
CA ILE A 158 -27.03 8.99 -5.48
C ILE A 158 -27.72 9.97 -6.39
N LYS A 159 -28.86 9.57 -6.97
CA LYS A 159 -29.63 10.42 -7.87
C LYS A 159 -30.35 11.52 -7.12
N LYS A 160 -30.64 12.61 -7.81
CA LYS A 160 -31.35 13.76 -7.23
C LYS A 160 -32.70 13.36 -6.60
N ASP A 161 -33.47 12.53 -7.25
CA ASP A 161 -34.76 12.04 -6.73
C ASP A 161 -34.62 11.21 -5.45
N GLN A 162 -33.51 10.52 -5.26
CA GLN A 162 -33.18 9.79 -4.03
C GLN A 162 -32.78 10.77 -2.91
N TRP A 163 -32.04 11.84 -3.23
CA TRP A 163 -31.76 12.92 -2.29
C TRP A 163 -33.05 13.61 -1.83
N ASP A 164 -33.92 13.93 -2.78
CA ASP A 164 -35.22 14.55 -2.50
C ASP A 164 -36.07 13.67 -1.56
N GLN A 165 -35.99 12.34 -1.71
CA GLN A 165 -36.67 11.40 -0.82
C GLN A 165 -36.02 11.35 0.57
N LEU A 166 -34.69 11.32 0.67
CA LEU A 166 -33.97 11.30 1.94
C LEU A 166 -34.30 12.56 2.76
N LEU A 167 -34.36 13.72 2.09
CA LEU A 167 -34.66 15.02 2.68
C LEU A 167 -36.14 15.26 2.92
N GLY A 168 -37.02 14.32 2.55
CA GLY A 168 -38.48 14.48 2.73
C GLY A 168 -39.09 15.56 1.83
N ILE A 169 -38.39 15.96 0.76
CA ILE A 169 -38.84 17.00 -0.18
C ILE A 169 -39.99 16.49 -1.07
N ASN A 170 -39.99 15.19 -1.37
CA ASN A 170 -41.06 14.51 -2.09
C ASN A 170 -41.92 13.70 -1.12
N GLU A 171 -43.24 13.89 -1.16
CA GLU A 171 -44.25 13.20 -0.32
C GLU A 171 -44.27 11.64 -0.48
N SER A 172 -43.33 11.06 -1.19
CA SER A 172 -43.30 9.64 -1.57
C SER A 172 -42.89 8.68 -0.47
N LEU A 173 -42.36 9.16 0.66
CA LEU A 173 -42.07 8.31 1.82
C LEU A 173 -43.20 8.38 2.82
N ALA A 174 -43.73 7.22 3.21
CA ALA A 174 -44.79 7.09 4.24
C ALA A 174 -44.33 7.65 5.61
N GLU A 175 -43.02 7.64 5.88
CA GLU A 175 -42.40 8.24 7.06
C GLU A 175 -41.06 8.91 6.69
N PRO A 176 -40.81 10.13 7.13
CA PRO A 176 -39.52 10.80 6.92
C PRO A 176 -38.39 10.05 7.62
N ILE A 177 -37.19 10.09 7.02
CA ILE A 177 -36.01 9.49 7.63
C ILE A 177 -35.55 10.38 8.79
N ASN A 178 -35.38 9.79 9.96
CA ASN A 178 -34.74 10.48 11.07
C ASN A 178 -33.23 10.56 10.83
N LEU A 179 -32.74 11.75 10.44
CA LEU A 179 -31.34 11.98 10.06
C LEU A 179 -30.36 11.63 11.19
N GLU A 180 -30.73 11.85 12.47
CA GLU A 180 -29.83 11.55 13.60
C GLU A 180 -29.69 10.02 13.80
N ILE A 181 -30.78 9.27 13.73
CA ILE A 181 -30.75 7.80 13.80
C ILE A 181 -29.95 7.26 12.61
N PHE A 182 -30.21 7.79 11.43
CA PHE A 182 -29.54 7.37 10.20
C PHE A 182 -28.03 7.67 10.25
N LYS A 183 -27.62 8.85 10.69
CA LYS A 183 -26.21 9.21 10.93
C LYS A 183 -25.52 8.21 11.85
N ASN A 184 -26.17 7.87 12.97
CA ASN A 184 -25.59 6.95 13.95
C ASN A 184 -25.44 5.52 13.38
N GLN A 185 -26.38 5.07 12.53
CA GLN A 185 -26.29 3.80 11.84
C GLN A 185 -25.09 3.79 10.86
N VAL A 186 -24.97 4.81 10.01
CA VAL A 186 -23.84 4.96 9.08
C VAL A 186 -22.51 4.94 9.82
N LYS A 187 -22.39 5.74 10.89
CA LYS A 187 -21.19 5.78 11.73
C LYS A 187 -20.83 4.41 12.30
N GLN A 188 -21.83 3.73 12.88
CA GLN A 188 -21.59 2.45 13.55
C GLN A 188 -21.09 1.39 12.56
N ILE A 189 -21.68 1.31 11.37
CA ILE A 189 -21.27 0.34 10.34
C ILE A 189 -19.85 0.67 9.84
N CYS A 190 -19.56 1.94 9.58
CA CYS A 190 -18.20 2.35 9.18
C CYS A 190 -17.16 2.05 10.28
N LEU A 191 -17.48 2.33 11.54
CA LEU A 191 -16.60 2.02 12.68
C LEU A 191 -16.31 0.52 12.78
N ASN A 192 -17.33 -0.34 12.60
CA ASN A 192 -17.16 -1.78 12.60
C ASN A 192 -16.18 -2.21 11.48
N ARG A 193 -16.33 -1.67 10.27
CA ARG A 193 -15.43 -2.00 9.14
C ARG A 193 -14.02 -1.52 9.38
N TRP A 194 -13.82 -0.28 9.88
CA TRP A 194 -12.48 0.23 10.17
C TRP A 194 -11.80 -0.51 11.33
N ALA A 195 -12.58 -0.97 12.31
CA ALA A 195 -12.07 -1.81 13.40
C ALA A 195 -11.55 -3.16 12.89
N GLU A 196 -12.26 -3.78 11.94
CA GLU A 196 -11.80 -5.00 11.25
C GLU A 196 -10.54 -4.73 10.41
N GLY A 197 -10.36 -3.53 9.91
CA GLY A 197 -9.27 -3.11 9.03
C GLY A 197 -9.58 -3.36 7.55
N ILE A 198 -9.47 -2.29 6.77
CA ILE A 198 -9.68 -2.30 5.32
C ILE A 198 -8.37 -1.93 4.67
N ILE A 199 -7.83 -2.82 3.86
CA ILE A 199 -6.61 -2.60 3.07
C ILE A 199 -6.97 -2.04 1.69
N ASP A 200 -6.09 -1.22 1.14
CA ASP A 200 -6.24 -0.60 -0.18
C ASP A 200 -5.84 -1.50 -1.36
N GLU A 201 -5.22 -2.64 -1.07
CA GLU A 201 -4.87 -3.66 -2.07
C GLU A 201 -5.91 -4.79 -2.09
N PRO A 202 -6.29 -5.31 -3.26
CA PRO A 202 -7.11 -6.52 -3.35
C PRO A 202 -6.45 -7.71 -2.63
N LEU A 203 -7.20 -8.42 -1.81
CA LEU A 203 -6.69 -9.62 -1.09
C LEU A 203 -6.10 -10.66 -2.03
N THR A 204 -6.58 -10.74 -3.26
CA THR A 204 -6.07 -11.65 -4.31
C THR A 204 -4.64 -11.33 -4.75
N ASN A 205 -4.18 -10.10 -4.57
CA ASN A 205 -2.82 -9.67 -4.90
C ASN A 205 -1.81 -10.01 -3.80
N ILE A 206 -2.29 -10.29 -2.58
CA ILE A 206 -1.46 -10.56 -1.41
C ILE A 206 -1.22 -12.07 -1.32
N LEU A 207 -0.07 -12.52 -1.82
CA LEU A 207 0.28 -13.94 -1.85
C LEU A 207 0.77 -14.48 -0.49
N SER A 208 1.14 -13.61 0.44
CA SER A 208 1.60 -13.99 1.76
C SER A 208 0.42 -14.27 2.70
N SER A 209 0.57 -15.29 3.55
CA SER A 209 -0.43 -15.62 4.60
C SER A 209 -0.50 -14.56 5.71
N GLU A 210 0.50 -13.68 5.78
CA GLU A 210 0.65 -12.63 6.78
C GLU A 210 0.98 -11.30 6.11
N ILE A 211 0.54 -10.21 6.71
CA ILE A 211 0.93 -8.85 6.37
C ILE A 211 1.61 -8.19 7.55
N SER A 212 2.45 -7.20 7.28
CA SER A 212 3.05 -6.35 8.31
C SER A 212 2.44 -4.96 8.29
N ILE A 213 2.02 -4.46 9.44
CA ILE A 213 1.38 -3.14 9.57
C ILE A 213 2.24 -2.28 10.49
N VAL A 214 2.59 -1.10 10.02
CA VAL A 214 3.25 -0.07 10.83
C VAL A 214 2.18 0.89 11.34
N GLN A 215 2.09 1.03 12.66
CA GLN A 215 1.19 1.95 13.33
C GLN A 215 1.92 2.64 14.49
N GLY A 216 1.98 3.97 14.48
CA GLY A 216 2.66 4.73 15.54
C GLY A 216 4.15 4.39 15.71
N GLY A 217 4.82 3.88 14.67
CA GLY A 217 6.21 3.42 14.72
C GLY A 217 6.39 1.97 15.20
N GLU A 218 5.32 1.31 15.62
CA GLU A 218 5.34 -0.12 15.99
C GLU A 218 4.99 -0.99 14.79
N LEU A 219 5.61 -2.18 14.73
CA LEU A 219 5.38 -3.17 13.69
C LEU A 219 4.49 -4.29 14.24
N LEU A 220 3.34 -4.47 13.65
CA LEU A 220 2.44 -5.59 13.89
C LEU A 220 2.48 -6.56 12.71
N ILE A 221 2.60 -7.86 12.96
CA ILE A 221 2.43 -8.91 11.95
C ILE A 221 1.12 -9.62 12.26
N ALA A 222 0.26 -9.74 11.25
CA ALA A 222 -1.04 -10.35 11.42
C ALA A 222 -1.44 -11.18 10.19
N PRO A 223 -2.26 -12.24 10.37
CA PRO A 223 -2.76 -13.04 9.25
C PRO A 223 -3.57 -12.20 8.27
N THR A 224 -3.28 -12.33 6.97
CA THR A 224 -3.97 -11.59 5.87
C THR A 224 -5.49 -11.78 5.92
N LYS A 225 -5.95 -12.98 6.28
CA LYS A 225 -7.39 -13.32 6.39
C LYS A 225 -8.18 -12.52 7.44
N ASN A 226 -7.50 -11.80 8.33
CA ASN A 226 -8.13 -10.99 9.37
C ASN A 226 -8.58 -9.62 8.87
N PHE A 227 -8.23 -9.27 7.65
CA PHE A 227 -8.51 -7.98 7.04
C PHE A 227 -9.48 -8.11 5.87
N ASN A 228 -10.06 -7.00 5.49
CA ASN A 228 -10.91 -6.90 4.32
C ASN A 228 -10.21 -6.04 3.26
N ASP A 229 -10.43 -6.33 1.98
CA ASP A 229 -10.28 -5.34 0.92
C ASP A 229 -11.59 -4.54 0.78
N ILE A 230 -11.58 -3.54 -0.09
CA ILE A 230 -12.74 -2.66 -0.25
C ILE A 230 -13.98 -3.42 -0.73
N GLU A 231 -13.81 -4.40 -1.62
CA GLU A 231 -14.93 -5.20 -2.14
C GLU A 231 -15.56 -6.08 -1.06
N SER A 232 -14.72 -6.72 -0.24
CA SER A 232 -15.17 -7.53 0.90
C SER A 232 -15.87 -6.67 1.95
N ALA A 233 -15.36 -5.46 2.20
CA ALA A 233 -15.97 -4.49 3.11
C ALA A 233 -17.36 -4.07 2.62
N TRP A 234 -17.52 -3.74 1.33
CA TRP A 234 -18.82 -3.39 0.73
C TRP A 234 -19.81 -4.54 0.78
N LYS A 235 -19.36 -5.78 0.55
CA LYS A 235 -20.22 -6.96 0.69
C LYS A 235 -20.76 -7.10 2.12
N LYS A 236 -19.90 -6.95 3.13
CA LYS A 236 -20.29 -6.96 4.52
C LYS A 236 -21.24 -5.82 4.88
N ASN A 237 -21.00 -4.62 4.34
CA ASN A 237 -21.89 -3.47 4.51
C ASN A 237 -23.29 -3.81 3.99
N LYS A 238 -23.41 -4.44 2.82
CA LYS A 238 -24.67 -4.87 2.25
C LYS A 238 -25.39 -5.88 3.15
N GLU A 239 -24.65 -6.86 3.67
CA GLU A 239 -25.20 -7.85 4.60
C GLU A 239 -25.74 -7.18 5.88
N GLU A 240 -25.00 -6.21 6.44
CA GLU A 240 -25.38 -5.48 7.66
C GLU A 240 -26.58 -4.55 7.43
N VAL A 241 -26.63 -3.84 6.29
CA VAL A 241 -27.78 -3.02 5.90
C VAL A 241 -29.03 -3.88 5.72
N ASN A 242 -28.91 -5.06 5.11
CA ASN A 242 -30.03 -5.98 4.93
C ASN A 242 -30.57 -6.57 6.25
N LEU A 243 -29.74 -6.62 7.30
CA LEU A 243 -30.19 -6.97 8.63
C LEU A 243 -31.02 -5.87 9.31
N ILE A 244 -30.78 -4.62 8.95
CA ILE A 244 -31.50 -3.45 9.48
C ILE A 244 -32.82 -3.23 8.74
N TYR A 245 -32.81 -3.41 7.42
CA TYR A 245 -33.94 -3.21 6.53
C TYR A 245 -34.38 -4.54 5.95
N GLU A 246 -35.66 -4.93 6.20
CA GLU A 246 -36.20 -6.24 5.76
C GLU A 246 -36.32 -6.36 4.22
N ASN A 247 -36.25 -5.24 3.50
CA ASN A 247 -36.47 -5.18 2.05
C ASN A 247 -35.30 -4.48 1.35
N ASP A 248 -34.53 -5.23 0.57
CA ASP A 248 -33.39 -4.73 -0.23
C ASP A 248 -33.80 -3.66 -1.27
N LEU A 249 -35.07 -3.60 -1.63
CA LEU A 249 -35.61 -2.64 -2.60
C LEU A 249 -36.19 -1.39 -1.92
N ASP A 250 -36.19 -1.33 -0.58
CA ASP A 250 -36.56 -0.12 0.13
C ASP A 250 -35.54 0.98 -0.17
N ILE A 251 -36.03 2.17 -0.49
CA ILE A 251 -35.19 3.34 -0.73
C ILE A 251 -34.26 3.64 0.43
N LYS A 252 -34.70 3.39 1.67
CA LYS A 252 -33.87 3.56 2.88
C LYS A 252 -32.69 2.58 2.88
N SER A 253 -32.90 1.33 2.46
CA SER A 253 -31.83 0.33 2.33
C SER A 253 -30.82 0.74 1.26
N ILE A 254 -31.32 1.13 0.09
CA ILE A 254 -30.46 1.57 -1.04
C ILE A 254 -29.61 2.79 -0.65
N LEU A 255 -30.23 3.82 -0.07
CA LEU A 255 -29.53 5.03 0.36
C LEU A 255 -28.52 4.76 1.47
N SER A 256 -28.89 3.90 2.44
CA SER A 256 -27.97 3.49 3.52
C SER A 256 -26.73 2.81 2.94
N TYR A 257 -26.92 1.86 2.05
CA TYR A 257 -25.85 1.12 1.43
C TYR A 257 -24.89 2.05 0.62
N GLU A 258 -25.44 2.93 -0.21
CA GLU A 258 -24.65 3.85 -1.01
C GLU A 258 -23.84 4.83 -0.11
N LEU A 259 -24.49 5.43 0.89
CA LEU A 259 -23.79 6.34 1.82
C LEU A 259 -22.72 5.63 2.65
N ILE A 260 -23.00 4.45 3.17
CA ILE A 260 -22.02 3.68 3.94
C ILE A 260 -20.81 3.34 3.07
N ASN A 261 -21.03 2.93 1.82
CA ASN A 261 -19.92 2.61 0.92
C ASN A 261 -19.08 3.84 0.55
N GLU A 262 -19.70 5.01 0.39
CA GLU A 262 -18.97 6.25 0.11
C GLU A 262 -18.05 6.65 1.27
N PHE A 263 -18.47 6.41 2.52
CA PHE A 263 -17.63 6.68 3.69
C PHE A 263 -16.70 5.50 4.04
N THR A 264 -16.96 4.29 3.56
CA THR A 264 -16.10 3.13 3.81
C THR A 264 -14.83 3.25 2.95
N LYS A 265 -13.78 3.81 3.51
CA LYS A 265 -12.47 3.98 2.88
C LYS A 265 -11.43 3.05 3.52
N PRO A 266 -10.39 2.63 2.77
CA PRO A 266 -9.27 1.91 3.35
C PRO A 266 -8.59 2.71 4.45
N ASN A 267 -8.31 2.06 5.59
CA ASN A 267 -7.58 2.62 6.72
C ASN A 267 -6.21 1.98 6.95
N ILE A 268 -5.85 1.03 6.07
CA ILE A 268 -4.58 0.34 6.06
C ILE A 268 -4.05 0.42 4.63
N ILE A 269 -3.00 1.24 4.43
CA ILE A 269 -2.49 1.64 3.12
C ILE A 269 -1.20 0.89 2.81
N PHE A 270 -1.09 0.33 1.60
CA PHE A 270 0.08 -0.40 1.16
C PHE A 270 1.32 0.50 1.08
N ASP A 271 2.38 0.09 1.78
CA ASP A 271 3.69 0.73 1.73
C ASP A 271 4.61 -0.03 0.78
N LYS A 272 4.59 0.40 -0.48
CA LYS A 272 5.38 -0.20 -1.55
C LYS A 272 6.87 -0.08 -1.26
N ASP A 273 7.33 1.10 -0.85
CA ASP A 273 8.75 1.38 -0.67
C ASP A 273 9.33 0.54 0.48
N LEU A 274 8.59 0.42 1.58
CA LEU A 274 8.98 -0.43 2.70
C LEU A 274 8.97 -1.91 2.31
N THR A 275 7.99 -2.35 1.54
CA THR A 275 7.89 -3.73 1.05
C THR A 275 9.09 -4.06 0.15
N GLU A 276 9.39 -3.22 -0.84
CA GLU A 276 10.52 -3.41 -1.76
C GLU A 276 11.86 -3.36 -1.03
N SER A 277 12.03 -2.46 -0.06
CA SER A 277 13.23 -2.37 0.77
C SER A 277 13.48 -3.66 1.55
N ARG A 278 12.45 -4.21 2.20
CA ARG A 278 12.53 -5.48 2.94
C ARG A 278 12.78 -6.67 2.03
N GLN A 279 12.14 -6.70 0.86
CA GLN A 279 12.40 -7.73 -0.14
C GLN A 279 13.85 -7.70 -0.60
N LYS A 280 14.39 -6.51 -0.91
CA LYS A 280 15.78 -6.34 -1.30
C LYS A 280 16.73 -6.83 -0.20
N GLU A 281 16.52 -6.41 1.04
CA GLU A 281 17.32 -6.87 2.18
C GLU A 281 17.28 -8.41 2.32
N ARG A 282 16.11 -9.03 2.11
CA ARG A 282 15.97 -10.48 2.17
C ARG A 282 16.68 -11.18 1.02
N LEU A 283 16.62 -10.62 -0.20
CA LEU A 283 17.31 -11.13 -1.39
C LEU A 283 18.83 -11.06 -1.22
N ASP A 284 19.35 -9.97 -0.66
CA ASP A 284 20.78 -9.78 -0.41
C ASP A 284 21.35 -10.81 0.57
N ARG A 285 20.51 -11.40 1.42
CA ARG A 285 20.88 -12.46 2.36
C ARG A 285 20.86 -13.86 1.75
N VAL A 286 20.38 -14.03 0.51
CA VAL A 286 20.35 -15.34 -0.15
C VAL A 286 21.76 -15.73 -0.55
N SER A 287 22.29 -16.80 0.05
CA SER A 287 23.60 -17.32 -0.30
C SER A 287 23.65 -17.84 -1.74
N ARG A 288 24.68 -17.47 -2.46
CA ARG A 288 25.00 -18.04 -3.80
C ARG A 288 25.61 -19.44 -3.71
N PHE A 289 26.01 -19.86 -2.50
CA PHE A 289 26.63 -21.13 -2.26
C PHE A 289 25.64 -22.10 -1.62
N GLN A 290 25.72 -23.36 -2.01
CA GLN A 290 24.92 -24.45 -1.44
C GLN A 290 25.68 -25.27 -0.39
N GLY A 291 26.99 -25.07 -0.30
CA GLY A 291 27.89 -25.75 0.65
C GLY A 291 29.28 -25.16 0.56
N THR A 292 30.14 -25.58 1.45
CA THR A 292 31.58 -25.25 1.49
C THR A 292 32.36 -26.54 1.56
N VAL A 293 33.39 -26.67 0.73
CA VAL A 293 34.38 -27.73 0.79
C VAL A 293 35.57 -27.18 1.57
N LEU A 294 35.98 -27.87 2.60
CA LEU A 294 37.11 -27.47 3.46
C LEU A 294 38.44 -27.88 2.84
N ALA A 295 39.51 -27.17 3.17
CA ALA A 295 40.85 -27.53 2.79
C ALA A 295 41.19 -28.97 3.30
N ASN A 296 41.80 -29.78 2.44
CA ASN A 296 42.11 -31.20 2.67
C ASN A 296 40.88 -32.12 2.70
N GLU A 297 39.68 -31.64 2.38
CA GLU A 297 38.51 -32.49 2.17
C GLU A 297 38.61 -33.23 0.82
N LEU A 298 38.24 -34.52 0.80
CA LEU A 298 38.21 -35.34 -0.41
C LEU A 298 37.02 -34.92 -1.31
N ILE A 299 37.33 -34.44 -2.51
CA ILE A 299 36.29 -34.01 -3.50
C ILE A 299 35.87 -35.22 -4.36
N VAL A 300 36.82 -35.93 -4.87
CA VAL A 300 36.59 -37.13 -5.70
C VAL A 300 37.56 -38.22 -5.27
N ASP A 301 37.03 -39.40 -5.05
CA ASP A 301 37.84 -40.60 -4.81
C ASP A 301 38.22 -41.31 -6.12
N THR A 302 39.28 -42.08 -6.06
CA THR A 302 39.65 -42.94 -7.20
C THR A 302 38.57 -43.99 -7.44
N ASN A 303 38.14 -44.13 -8.67
CA ASN A 303 37.17 -45.15 -9.02
C ASN A 303 37.84 -46.53 -8.98
N ASN A 304 37.44 -47.38 -8.03
CA ASN A 304 37.82 -48.78 -7.96
C ASN A 304 36.88 -49.63 -8.79
#